data_fef40c4bb836f3619b2aaf10b1159007
#
_entry.id   fef40c4bb836f3619b2aaf10b1159007
#
_cell.length_a   1.000
_cell.length_b   1.000
_cell.length_c   1.000
_cell.angle_alpha   90.00
_cell.angle_beta   90.00
_cell.angle_gamma   90.00
#
_symmetry.space_group_name_H-M   'P 1'
#
loop_
_entity.id
_entity.type
_entity.pdbx_description
1 polymer ?
#
loop_
_entity_poly.entity_id
_entity_poly.type
_entity_poly.pdbx_seq_one_letter_code
_entity_poly.pdbx_strand_id
1 'polypeptide(L)'
;MKHLYPYLRRFRKESILAPLFKMLEATFDLLVPMVVADIIKVGIAGSDTTYIWTRCGLLVLMALIGLLCSFTAQYFAARAAIGTSTGLRHELMAHIQSLSFSELDTLGVSTLITRMTSDVNQVQNGLNMFLRLFLRSPFIVAGAMIAAFTIDTQIALIFLAAIPVLAVIVFGIMRITSPMYKTVQSRLDAVTGATRENLSGVRVVRAFGREDAEEENFVQQNGSLNAMQLKVGRIAALMNPLTYVVVNLGIIGILYFGANKIGSGALLSGDVVALVNYMSQILVELVKLANLVVLLTRAIASMGRVSQVLDTPSTMAFPEKPVSADAASDVAVAFNHVSLRYQGAGAESLSDVTFTAKKGQTIGVIGGTGSGKTTLVSLIPRFYDATKGQVTLLGQPITAYSKEELNRHVAVVMQKAQLFKGTIRSNLLWGNENATDEELWHALSIAQSEDFVRQKPGKLDDPVEQGGRNLSGGQRQRLTIARALVGHPDILILDDSASALDYATDAALRKALRTLPAETTLFIVSQRTSSLRHADQIIVLDDGHVVGIGTHDALMQTCKVYREIHESQFRKGSDVQ
;
A
#
# COMPACT_ATOMS: atom_id res chain seq x y z
N MET A 1 15.65 -1.10 -8.38
CA MET A 1 16.93 -1.56 -7.78
C MET A 1 17.71 -0.44 -7.10
N LYS A 2 17.68 0.80 -7.61
CA LYS A 2 18.36 1.97 -7.03
C LYS A 2 18.01 2.17 -5.54
N HIS A 3 16.72 2.13 -5.17
CA HIS A 3 16.24 2.30 -3.80
C HIS A 3 16.45 1.09 -2.88
N LEU A 4 16.65 -0.12 -3.43
CA LEU A 4 16.90 -1.32 -2.63
C LEU A 4 18.34 -1.41 -2.12
N TYR A 5 19.29 -0.98 -2.96
CA TYR A 5 20.72 -1.13 -2.71
C TYR A 5 21.20 -0.46 -1.40
N PRO A 6 20.81 0.77 -1.05
CA PRO A 6 21.24 1.40 0.20
C PRO A 6 20.89 0.62 1.44
N TYR A 7 19.70 0.01 1.45
CA TYR A 7 19.23 -0.83 2.58
C TYR A 7 19.92 -2.17 2.60
N LEU A 8 20.09 -2.81 1.46
CA LEU A 8 20.83 -4.08 1.36
C LEU A 8 22.29 -3.92 1.81
N ARG A 9 22.91 -2.78 1.50
CA ARG A 9 24.28 -2.47 1.92
C ARG A 9 24.46 -2.43 3.45
N ARG A 10 23.42 -2.09 4.21
CA ARG A 10 23.46 -2.14 5.69
C ARG A 10 23.57 -3.56 6.20
N PHE A 11 23.07 -4.54 5.44
CA PHE A 11 23.08 -5.99 5.76
C PHE A 11 24.05 -6.76 4.85
N ARG A 12 25.17 -6.12 4.44
CA ARG A 12 26.14 -6.76 3.54
C ARG A 12 26.77 -8.03 4.11
N LYS A 13 27.00 -8.07 5.43
CA LYS A 13 27.56 -9.27 6.08
C LYS A 13 26.59 -10.43 5.99
N GLU A 14 25.35 -10.21 6.35
CA GLU A 14 24.27 -11.18 6.28
C GLU A 14 24.02 -11.65 4.83
N SER A 15 24.06 -10.73 3.88
CA SER A 15 23.87 -11.01 2.45
C SER A 15 25.00 -11.85 1.82
N ILE A 16 26.20 -11.83 2.41
CA ILE A 16 27.34 -12.67 1.99
C ILE A 16 27.34 -14.00 2.76
N LEU A 17 27.11 -13.96 4.07
CA LEU A 17 27.15 -15.16 4.91
C LEU A 17 26.02 -16.14 4.57
N ALA A 18 24.81 -15.63 4.25
CA ALA A 18 23.69 -16.51 3.93
C ALA A 18 23.97 -17.43 2.72
N PRO A 19 24.37 -16.92 1.54
CA PRO A 19 24.76 -17.79 0.42
C PRO A 19 25.99 -18.67 0.72
N LEU A 20 26.97 -18.15 1.47
CA LEU A 20 28.17 -18.91 1.83
C LEU A 20 27.82 -20.18 2.62
N PHE A 21 27.03 -20.03 3.71
CA PHE A 21 26.58 -21.20 4.49
C PHE A 21 25.65 -22.12 3.69
N LYS A 22 24.89 -21.56 2.74
CA LYS A 22 24.04 -22.35 1.85
C LYS A 22 24.84 -23.14 0.81
N MET A 23 25.98 -22.61 0.36
CA MET A 23 26.93 -23.35 -0.48
C MET A 23 27.67 -24.43 0.31
N LEU A 24 28.04 -24.14 1.57
CA LEU A 24 28.67 -25.15 2.44
C LEU A 24 27.73 -26.31 2.73
N GLU A 25 26.46 -26.05 3.02
CA GLU A 25 25.40 -27.08 3.12
C GLU A 25 25.33 -27.91 1.82
N ALA A 26 25.28 -27.24 0.64
CA ALA A 26 25.23 -27.89 -0.65
C ALA A 26 26.46 -28.77 -0.93
N THR A 27 27.63 -28.40 -0.41
CA THR A 27 28.86 -29.25 -0.51
C THR A 27 28.67 -30.54 0.25
N PHE A 28 28.09 -30.50 1.46
CA PHE A 28 27.78 -31.74 2.20
C PHE A 28 26.73 -32.59 1.47
N ASP A 29 25.67 -31.97 0.91
CA ASP A 29 24.66 -32.67 0.12
C ASP A 29 25.29 -33.43 -1.09
N LEU A 30 26.34 -32.86 -1.72
CA LEU A 30 27.07 -33.48 -2.81
C LEU A 30 28.03 -34.62 -2.35
N LEU A 31 28.52 -34.55 -1.13
CA LEU A 31 29.42 -35.58 -0.59
C LEU A 31 28.66 -36.82 -0.06
N VAL A 32 27.40 -36.65 0.36
CA VAL A 32 26.58 -37.77 0.89
C VAL A 32 26.52 -38.97 -0.06
N PRO A 33 26.20 -38.83 -1.37
CA PRO A 33 26.17 -39.96 -2.30
C PRO A 33 27.51 -40.70 -2.44
N MET A 34 28.65 -39.98 -2.30
CA MET A 34 29.99 -40.58 -2.36
C MET A 34 30.26 -41.44 -1.12
N VAL A 35 29.89 -40.94 0.09
CA VAL A 35 30.05 -41.71 1.33
C VAL A 35 29.15 -42.94 1.33
N VAL A 36 27.91 -42.81 0.81
CA VAL A 36 27.01 -43.96 0.62
C VAL A 36 27.61 -44.99 -0.34
N ALA A 37 28.22 -44.53 -1.46
CA ALA A 37 28.93 -45.41 -2.36
C ALA A 37 30.07 -46.18 -1.69
N ASP A 38 30.85 -45.49 -0.83
CA ASP A 38 31.95 -46.14 -0.06
C ASP A 38 31.43 -47.21 0.91
N ILE A 39 30.31 -46.95 1.60
CA ILE A 39 29.66 -47.95 2.47
C ILE A 39 29.32 -49.20 1.65
N ILE A 40 28.78 -49.04 0.46
CA ILE A 40 28.40 -50.18 -0.39
C ILE A 40 29.64 -50.90 -0.93
N LYS A 41 30.64 -50.16 -1.45
CA LYS A 41 31.84 -50.69 -2.09
C LYS A 41 32.74 -51.45 -1.15
N VAL A 42 32.99 -50.92 0.06
CA VAL A 42 33.97 -51.42 0.99
C VAL A 42 33.28 -52.12 2.17
N GLY A 43 32.30 -51.47 2.78
CA GLY A 43 31.65 -51.98 3.97
C GLY A 43 30.83 -53.25 3.72
N ILE A 44 29.84 -53.12 2.78
CA ILE A 44 28.90 -54.23 2.50
C ILE A 44 29.63 -55.34 1.72
N ALA A 45 30.39 -55.01 0.66
CA ALA A 45 31.07 -55.98 -0.15
C ALA A 45 32.17 -56.72 0.62
N GLY A 46 32.85 -56.04 1.56
CA GLY A 46 33.86 -56.62 2.45
C GLY A 46 33.31 -57.20 3.75
N SER A 47 31.98 -57.11 4.02
CA SER A 47 31.34 -57.51 5.27
C SER A 47 32.00 -56.89 6.51
N ASP A 48 32.60 -55.69 6.37
CA ASP A 48 33.22 -54.92 7.44
C ASP A 48 32.23 -54.04 8.17
N THR A 49 31.67 -54.57 9.28
CA THR A 49 30.69 -53.86 10.09
C THR A 49 31.27 -52.62 10.79
N THR A 50 32.58 -52.64 11.11
CA THR A 50 33.25 -51.50 11.77
C THR A 50 33.36 -50.34 10.80
N TYR A 51 33.72 -50.60 9.54
CA TYR A 51 33.76 -49.60 8.49
C TYR A 51 32.39 -49.01 8.23
N ILE A 52 31.33 -49.84 8.16
CA ILE A 52 29.95 -49.39 7.99
C ILE A 52 29.56 -48.40 9.10
N TRP A 53 29.76 -48.78 10.38
CA TRP A 53 29.42 -47.92 11.52
C TRP A 53 30.20 -46.59 11.53
N THR A 54 31.47 -46.61 11.16
CA THR A 54 32.31 -45.41 11.09
C THR A 54 31.79 -44.45 10.00
N ARG A 55 31.44 -44.98 8.80
CA ARG A 55 30.89 -44.19 7.71
C ARG A 55 29.46 -43.70 7.98
N CYS A 56 28.63 -44.49 8.63
CA CYS A 56 27.31 -44.03 9.11
C CYS A 56 27.46 -42.90 10.14
N GLY A 57 28.43 -43.00 11.05
CA GLY A 57 28.75 -41.90 12.00
C GLY A 57 29.19 -40.65 11.25
N LEU A 58 29.97 -40.76 10.17
CA LEU A 58 30.35 -39.64 9.31
C LEU A 58 29.11 -39.01 8.64
N LEU A 59 28.17 -39.80 8.10
CA LEU A 59 26.93 -39.29 7.53
C LEU A 59 26.09 -38.51 8.55
N VAL A 60 25.97 -39.01 9.77
CA VAL A 60 25.29 -38.32 10.88
C VAL A 60 25.99 -37.00 11.17
N LEU A 61 27.34 -37.00 11.27
CA LEU A 61 28.11 -35.78 11.52
C LEU A 61 27.90 -34.75 10.38
N MET A 62 27.96 -35.18 9.12
CA MET A 62 27.71 -34.31 7.95
C MET A 62 26.29 -33.76 7.98
N ALA A 63 25.29 -34.58 8.31
CA ALA A 63 23.92 -34.13 8.44
C ALA A 63 23.75 -33.06 9.55
N LEU A 64 24.40 -33.24 10.71
CA LEU A 64 24.38 -32.27 11.79
C LEU A 64 25.06 -30.95 11.42
N ILE A 65 26.22 -31.00 10.75
CA ILE A 65 26.92 -29.81 10.27
C ILE A 65 26.08 -29.13 9.19
N GLY A 66 25.51 -29.89 8.25
CA GLY A 66 24.61 -29.39 7.21
C GLY A 66 23.38 -28.69 7.80
N LEU A 67 22.79 -29.27 8.86
CA LEU A 67 21.67 -28.68 9.59
C LEU A 67 22.05 -27.33 10.22
N LEU A 68 23.20 -27.26 10.89
CA LEU A 68 23.72 -26.00 11.49
C LEU A 68 23.97 -24.94 10.40
N CYS A 69 24.56 -25.34 9.27
CA CYS A 69 24.76 -24.45 8.13
C CYS A 69 23.42 -23.95 7.57
N SER A 70 22.44 -24.84 7.46
CA SER A 70 21.10 -24.48 6.97
C SER A 70 20.41 -23.46 7.87
N PHE A 71 20.40 -23.68 9.19
CA PHE A 71 19.84 -22.74 10.15
C PHE A 71 20.55 -21.37 10.10
N THR A 72 21.88 -21.39 10.08
CA THR A 72 22.70 -20.17 10.02
C THR A 72 22.42 -19.39 8.72
N ALA A 73 22.38 -20.07 7.58
CA ALA A 73 22.05 -19.47 6.28
C ALA A 73 20.65 -18.87 6.29
N GLN A 74 19.68 -19.60 6.83
CA GLN A 74 18.28 -19.14 6.89
C GLN A 74 18.12 -17.93 7.81
N TYR A 75 18.79 -17.92 8.95
CA TYR A 75 18.79 -16.79 9.88
C TYR A 75 19.35 -15.52 9.21
N PHE A 76 20.53 -15.60 8.58
CA PHE A 76 21.13 -14.46 7.91
C PHE A 76 20.32 -13.98 6.70
N ALA A 77 19.78 -14.89 5.89
CA ALA A 77 18.92 -14.54 4.77
C ALA A 77 17.64 -13.83 5.23
N ALA A 78 16.99 -14.34 6.28
CA ALA A 78 15.80 -13.73 6.86
C ALA A 78 16.11 -12.34 7.43
N ARG A 79 17.19 -12.21 8.21
CA ARG A 79 17.63 -10.94 8.80
C ARG A 79 17.91 -9.87 7.74
N ALA A 80 18.63 -10.23 6.68
CA ALA A 80 18.89 -9.33 5.56
C ALA A 80 17.60 -8.91 4.83
N ALA A 81 16.72 -9.87 4.52
CA ALA A 81 15.48 -9.60 3.79
C ALA A 81 14.50 -8.76 4.60
N ILE A 82 14.28 -9.10 5.90
CA ILE A 82 13.39 -8.38 6.79
C ILE A 82 13.94 -6.99 7.07
N GLY A 83 15.22 -6.86 7.41
CA GLY A 83 15.84 -5.57 7.71
C GLY A 83 15.79 -4.62 6.49
N THR A 84 16.05 -5.14 5.29
CA THR A 84 15.94 -4.37 4.04
C THR A 84 14.50 -3.92 3.79
N SER A 85 13.51 -4.81 3.95
CA SER A 85 12.10 -4.47 3.74
C SER A 85 11.57 -3.48 4.79
N THR A 86 12.04 -3.55 6.03
CA THR A 86 11.71 -2.58 7.09
C THR A 86 12.24 -1.19 6.74
N GLY A 87 13.50 -1.10 6.28
CA GLY A 87 14.06 0.17 5.80
C GLY A 87 13.29 0.75 4.62
N LEU A 88 12.90 -0.11 3.65
CA LEU A 88 12.12 0.30 2.50
C LEU A 88 10.71 0.81 2.88
N ARG A 89 10.05 0.16 3.85
CA ARG A 89 8.76 0.65 4.38
C ARG A 89 8.88 2.00 5.06
N HIS A 90 9.95 2.19 5.84
CA HIS A 90 10.20 3.45 6.51
C HIS A 90 10.41 4.60 5.50
N GLU A 91 11.25 4.38 4.48
CA GLU A 91 11.47 5.36 3.41
C GLU A 91 10.18 5.66 2.65
N LEU A 92 9.44 4.60 2.27
CA LEU A 92 8.18 4.75 1.54
C LEU A 92 7.15 5.56 2.34
N MET A 93 7.04 5.28 3.66
CA MET A 93 6.12 6.03 4.53
C MET A 93 6.55 7.48 4.67
N ALA A 94 7.84 7.74 4.90
CA ALA A 94 8.37 9.10 5.00
C ALA A 94 8.14 9.87 3.69
N HIS A 95 8.37 9.22 2.55
CA HIS A 95 8.13 9.83 1.25
C HIS A 95 6.64 10.12 0.99
N ILE A 96 5.73 9.17 1.28
CA ILE A 96 4.28 9.38 1.16
C ILE A 96 3.82 10.58 2.00
N GLN A 97 4.37 10.75 3.21
CA GLN A 97 4.05 11.90 4.08
C GLN A 97 4.60 13.23 3.55
N SER A 98 5.59 13.21 2.68
CA SER A 98 6.15 14.41 2.04
C SER A 98 5.45 14.80 0.73
N LEU A 99 4.62 13.92 0.15
CA LEU A 99 3.86 14.21 -1.06
C LEU A 99 2.76 15.23 -0.81
N SER A 100 2.43 16.03 -1.83
CA SER A 100 1.28 16.91 -1.81
C SER A 100 -0.03 16.15 -2.03
N PHE A 101 -1.16 16.80 -1.78
CA PHE A 101 -2.49 16.20 -2.05
C PHE A 101 -2.66 15.84 -3.53
N SER A 102 -2.07 16.61 -4.44
CA SER A 102 -2.15 16.35 -5.89
C SER A 102 -1.56 15.00 -6.28
N GLU A 103 -0.38 14.65 -5.75
CA GLU A 103 0.23 13.35 -5.98
C GLU A 103 -0.53 12.23 -5.26
N LEU A 104 -1.02 12.48 -4.02
CA LEU A 104 -1.80 11.50 -3.28
C LEU A 104 -3.11 11.15 -4.00
N ASP A 105 -3.79 12.13 -4.58
CA ASP A 105 -5.00 11.93 -5.38
C ASP A 105 -4.70 11.15 -6.66
N THR A 106 -3.60 11.48 -7.34
CA THR A 106 -3.17 10.79 -8.57
C THR A 106 -2.78 9.33 -8.31
N LEU A 107 -2.03 9.07 -7.25
CA LEU A 107 -1.58 7.73 -6.89
C LEU A 107 -2.71 6.88 -6.29
N GLY A 108 -3.60 7.49 -5.55
CA GLY A 108 -4.71 6.85 -4.84
C GLY A 108 -4.28 6.09 -3.59
N VAL A 109 -5.02 6.26 -2.50
CA VAL A 109 -4.72 5.67 -1.18
C VAL A 109 -4.66 4.14 -1.23
N SER A 110 -5.57 3.49 -1.98
CA SER A 110 -5.60 2.02 -2.12
C SER A 110 -4.33 1.46 -2.78
N THR A 111 -3.81 2.19 -3.76
CA THR A 111 -2.54 1.86 -4.42
C THR A 111 -1.38 1.98 -3.43
N LEU A 112 -1.29 3.07 -2.69
CA LEU A 112 -0.24 3.29 -1.69
C LEU A 112 -0.23 2.21 -0.60
N ILE A 113 -1.41 1.81 -0.10
CA ILE A 113 -1.54 0.69 0.85
C ILE A 113 -0.99 -0.61 0.23
N THR A 114 -1.32 -0.90 -1.03
CA THR A 114 -0.83 -2.10 -1.73
C THR A 114 0.69 -2.08 -1.89
N ARG A 115 1.29 -0.90 -2.19
CA ARG A 115 2.76 -0.75 -2.27
C ARG A 115 3.42 -1.01 -0.92
N MET A 116 2.87 -0.42 0.18
CA MET A 116 3.39 -0.57 1.55
C MET A 116 3.33 -2.02 2.07
N THR A 117 2.31 -2.76 1.68
CA THR A 117 2.02 -4.10 2.21
C THR A 117 2.45 -5.19 1.23
N SER A 118 1.66 -5.45 0.20
CA SER A 118 1.83 -6.59 -0.71
C SER A 118 3.13 -6.51 -1.51
N ASP A 119 3.43 -5.34 -2.12
CA ASP A 119 4.60 -5.21 -2.97
C ASP A 119 5.91 -5.29 -2.18
N VAL A 120 6.01 -4.64 -1.02
CA VAL A 120 7.20 -4.76 -0.17
C VAL A 120 7.37 -6.18 0.35
N ASN A 121 6.27 -6.91 0.66
CA ASN A 121 6.34 -8.33 1.04
C ASN A 121 6.85 -9.21 -0.11
N GLN A 122 6.45 -8.95 -1.36
CA GLN A 122 6.98 -9.67 -2.53
C GLN A 122 8.49 -9.42 -2.71
N VAL A 123 8.94 -8.18 -2.52
CA VAL A 123 10.38 -7.85 -2.56
C VAL A 123 11.13 -8.57 -1.45
N GLN A 124 10.61 -8.58 -0.22
CA GLN A 124 11.20 -9.31 0.92
C GLN A 124 11.34 -10.80 0.64
N ASN A 125 10.27 -11.45 0.16
CA ASN A 125 10.27 -12.87 -0.14
C ASN A 125 11.23 -13.20 -1.30
N GLY A 126 11.25 -12.36 -2.34
CA GLY A 126 12.19 -12.49 -3.44
C GLY A 126 13.64 -12.39 -2.99
N LEU A 127 13.97 -11.40 -2.16
CA LEU A 127 15.32 -11.23 -1.62
C LEU A 127 15.75 -12.42 -0.72
N ASN A 128 14.86 -12.89 0.15
CA ASN A 128 15.12 -14.06 1.00
C ASN A 128 15.46 -15.30 0.16
N MET A 129 14.61 -15.61 -0.82
CA MET A 129 14.82 -16.78 -1.68
C MET A 129 16.03 -16.62 -2.61
N PHE A 130 16.31 -15.42 -3.08
CA PHE A 130 17.52 -15.12 -3.84
C PHE A 130 18.77 -15.48 -3.03
N LEU A 131 18.90 -14.99 -1.80
CA LEU A 131 20.05 -15.25 -0.95
C LEU A 131 20.23 -16.73 -0.60
N ARG A 132 19.15 -17.53 -0.63
CA ARG A 132 19.17 -18.96 -0.27
C ARG A 132 19.40 -19.90 -1.45
N LEU A 133 18.82 -19.59 -2.63
CA LEU A 133 18.73 -20.56 -3.71
C LEU A 133 19.53 -20.17 -4.97
N PHE A 134 19.81 -18.89 -5.17
CA PHE A 134 20.40 -18.40 -6.42
C PHE A 134 21.77 -19.01 -6.72
N LEU A 135 22.64 -19.15 -5.73
CA LEU A 135 23.93 -19.78 -5.86
C LEU A 135 23.87 -21.29 -5.60
N ARG A 136 23.01 -21.73 -4.68
CA ARG A 136 22.92 -23.14 -4.28
C ARG A 136 22.51 -24.07 -5.41
N SER A 137 21.43 -23.76 -6.12
CA SER A 137 20.89 -24.68 -7.13
C SER A 137 21.84 -24.88 -8.33
N PRO A 138 22.43 -23.84 -8.94
CA PRO A 138 23.44 -24.03 -9.97
C PRO A 138 24.70 -24.78 -9.46
N PHE A 139 25.11 -24.51 -8.21
CA PHE A 139 26.25 -25.16 -7.58
C PHE A 139 26.03 -26.67 -7.43
N ILE A 140 24.86 -27.11 -6.98
CA ILE A 140 24.53 -28.54 -6.86
C ILE A 140 24.44 -29.19 -8.23
N VAL A 141 23.80 -28.55 -9.22
CA VAL A 141 23.71 -29.12 -10.59
C VAL A 141 25.09 -29.28 -11.21
N ALA A 142 25.93 -28.25 -11.12
CA ALA A 142 27.30 -28.32 -11.64
C ALA A 142 28.16 -29.33 -10.84
N GLY A 143 28.06 -29.32 -9.52
CA GLY A 143 28.79 -30.23 -8.63
C GLY A 143 28.41 -31.69 -8.83
N ALA A 144 27.12 -32.00 -8.97
CA ALA A 144 26.65 -33.35 -9.28
C ALA A 144 27.14 -33.83 -10.67
N MET A 145 27.16 -32.93 -11.66
CA MET A 145 27.72 -33.26 -12.99
C MET A 145 29.22 -33.50 -12.89
N ILE A 146 30.00 -32.67 -12.22
CA ILE A 146 31.43 -32.86 -12.02
C ILE A 146 31.68 -34.17 -11.26
N ALA A 147 30.94 -34.45 -10.20
CA ALA A 147 31.05 -35.71 -9.46
C ALA A 147 30.76 -36.93 -10.36
N ALA A 148 29.75 -36.84 -11.22
CA ALA A 148 29.48 -37.92 -12.20
C ALA A 148 30.65 -38.13 -13.15
N PHE A 149 31.30 -37.09 -13.65
CA PHE A 149 32.50 -37.20 -14.53
C PHE A 149 33.71 -37.76 -13.79
N THR A 150 33.87 -37.52 -12.49
CA THR A 150 34.96 -38.14 -11.71
C THR A 150 34.74 -39.63 -11.47
N ILE A 151 33.49 -40.10 -11.47
CA ILE A 151 33.15 -41.51 -11.29
C ILE A 151 33.33 -42.25 -12.62
N ASP A 152 32.66 -41.81 -13.68
CA ASP A 152 32.76 -42.41 -15.00
C ASP A 152 32.36 -41.45 -16.13
N THR A 153 33.27 -41.19 -17.05
CA THR A 153 33.08 -40.24 -18.15
C THR A 153 31.96 -40.64 -19.12
N GLN A 154 31.82 -41.95 -19.44
CA GLN A 154 30.79 -42.40 -20.38
C GLN A 154 29.40 -42.31 -19.80
N ILE A 155 29.22 -42.70 -18.55
CA ILE A 155 27.92 -42.58 -17.85
C ILE A 155 27.58 -41.11 -17.59
N ALA A 156 28.58 -40.26 -17.35
CA ALA A 156 28.38 -38.81 -17.16
C ALA A 156 27.80 -38.12 -18.40
N LEU A 157 28.00 -38.65 -19.62
CA LEU A 157 27.35 -38.14 -20.83
C LEU A 157 25.82 -38.23 -20.77
N ILE A 158 25.25 -39.16 -19.97
CA ILE A 158 23.81 -39.26 -19.75
C ILE A 158 23.32 -37.99 -19.03
N PHE A 159 24.09 -37.50 -18.05
CA PHE A 159 23.77 -36.24 -17.34
C PHE A 159 23.85 -35.03 -18.27
N LEU A 160 24.89 -35.00 -19.13
CA LEU A 160 25.07 -33.93 -20.11
C LEU A 160 23.91 -33.87 -21.11
N ALA A 161 23.28 -34.99 -21.44
CA ALA A 161 22.08 -35.05 -22.27
C ALA A 161 20.80 -34.75 -21.48
N ALA A 162 20.67 -35.32 -20.27
CA ALA A 162 19.45 -35.17 -19.46
C ALA A 162 19.22 -33.76 -18.96
N ILE A 163 20.26 -33.03 -18.51
CA ILE A 163 20.14 -31.67 -17.94
C ILE A 163 19.51 -30.68 -18.93
N PRO A 164 20.00 -30.56 -20.20
CA PRO A 164 19.36 -29.68 -21.18
C PRO A 164 17.91 -30.09 -21.50
N VAL A 165 17.61 -31.36 -21.60
CA VAL A 165 16.26 -31.85 -21.87
C VAL A 165 15.32 -31.48 -20.70
N LEU A 166 15.75 -31.72 -19.46
CA LEU A 166 15.00 -31.30 -18.27
C LEU A 166 14.80 -29.77 -18.22
N ALA A 167 15.85 -29.02 -18.53
CA ALA A 167 15.76 -27.56 -18.59
C ALA A 167 14.74 -27.11 -19.64
N VAL A 168 14.75 -27.67 -20.85
CA VAL A 168 13.78 -27.35 -21.90
C VAL A 168 12.35 -27.68 -21.45
N ILE A 169 12.11 -28.82 -20.81
CA ILE A 169 10.78 -29.20 -20.31
C ILE A 169 10.32 -28.23 -19.24
N VAL A 170 11.14 -28.00 -18.20
CA VAL A 170 10.77 -27.17 -17.05
C VAL A 170 10.55 -25.72 -17.48
N PHE A 171 11.52 -25.12 -18.17
CA PHE A 171 11.39 -23.73 -18.62
C PHE A 171 10.38 -23.56 -19.75
N GLY A 172 10.20 -24.55 -20.61
CA GLY A 172 9.21 -24.58 -21.69
C GLY A 172 7.78 -24.54 -21.13
N ILE A 173 7.46 -25.47 -20.21
CA ILE A 173 6.15 -25.49 -19.54
C ILE A 173 5.91 -24.19 -18.77
N MET A 174 6.93 -23.69 -18.05
CA MET A 174 6.83 -22.45 -17.30
C MET A 174 6.58 -21.24 -18.21
N ARG A 175 7.24 -21.17 -19.37
CA ARG A 175 7.03 -20.11 -20.37
C ARG A 175 5.59 -20.10 -20.91
N ILE A 176 4.98 -21.28 -21.09
CA ILE A 176 3.60 -21.43 -21.55
C ILE A 176 2.62 -21.09 -20.42
N THR A 177 2.83 -21.62 -19.22
CA THR A 177 1.88 -21.47 -18.10
C THR A 177 1.92 -20.09 -17.45
N SER A 178 3.07 -19.40 -17.42
CA SER A 178 3.21 -18.09 -16.77
C SER A 178 2.26 -17.01 -17.30
N PRO A 179 2.08 -16.80 -18.62
CA PRO A 179 1.08 -15.86 -19.13
C PRO A 179 -0.37 -16.31 -18.84
N MET A 180 -0.60 -17.63 -18.86
CA MET A 180 -1.92 -18.19 -18.56
C MET A 180 -2.31 -17.95 -17.09
N TYR A 181 -1.37 -18.04 -16.14
CA TYR A 181 -1.61 -17.67 -14.74
C TYR A 181 -1.99 -16.19 -14.57
N LYS A 182 -1.47 -15.29 -15.40
CA LYS A 182 -1.92 -13.88 -15.41
C LYS A 182 -3.38 -13.77 -15.81
N THR A 183 -3.82 -14.54 -16.80
CA THR A 183 -5.23 -14.59 -17.22
C THR A 183 -6.12 -15.19 -16.13
N VAL A 184 -5.66 -16.25 -15.43
CA VAL A 184 -6.36 -16.80 -14.26
C VAL A 184 -6.54 -15.72 -13.20
N GLN A 185 -5.47 -14.96 -12.90
CA GLN A 185 -5.52 -13.87 -11.92
C GLN A 185 -6.54 -12.80 -12.33
N SER A 186 -6.54 -12.37 -13.58
CA SER A 186 -7.51 -11.37 -14.07
C SER A 186 -8.97 -11.85 -13.95
N ARG A 187 -9.22 -13.14 -14.22
CA ARG A 187 -10.57 -13.72 -14.04
C ARG A 187 -10.95 -13.87 -12.56
N LEU A 188 -9.98 -14.19 -11.70
CA LEU A 188 -10.19 -14.22 -10.25
C LEU A 188 -10.51 -12.80 -9.71
N ASP A 189 -9.82 -11.78 -10.22
CA ASP A 189 -10.11 -10.39 -9.86
C ASP A 189 -11.52 -9.98 -10.30
N ALA A 190 -12.02 -10.45 -11.46
CA ALA A 190 -13.38 -10.20 -11.91
C ALA A 190 -14.40 -10.88 -10.97
N VAL A 191 -14.22 -12.16 -10.63
CA VAL A 191 -15.09 -12.88 -9.66
C VAL A 191 -15.08 -12.18 -8.30
N THR A 192 -13.90 -11.77 -7.82
CA THR A 192 -13.76 -11.04 -6.55
C THR A 192 -14.46 -9.68 -6.61
N GLY A 193 -14.37 -8.99 -7.76
CA GLY A 193 -15.04 -7.72 -8.02
C GLY A 193 -16.56 -7.88 -7.96
N ALA A 194 -17.13 -8.84 -8.69
CA ALA A 194 -18.56 -9.15 -8.67
C ALA A 194 -19.04 -9.52 -7.26
N THR A 195 -18.28 -10.36 -6.53
CA THR A 195 -18.61 -10.71 -5.14
C THR A 195 -18.65 -9.47 -4.24
N ARG A 196 -17.67 -8.58 -4.36
CA ARG A 196 -17.61 -7.34 -3.56
C ARG A 196 -18.79 -6.41 -3.89
N GLU A 197 -19.10 -6.27 -5.17
CA GLU A 197 -20.21 -5.44 -5.65
C GLU A 197 -21.55 -5.98 -5.13
N ASN A 198 -21.80 -7.28 -5.27
CA ASN A 198 -22.99 -7.93 -4.75
C ASN A 198 -23.13 -7.82 -3.24
N LEU A 199 -22.07 -8.08 -2.47
CA LEU A 199 -22.11 -7.97 -1.01
C LEU A 199 -22.30 -6.53 -0.53
N SER A 200 -21.67 -5.55 -1.19
CA SER A 200 -21.86 -4.14 -0.84
C SER A 200 -23.22 -3.61 -1.28
N GLY A 201 -23.73 -4.09 -2.41
CA GLY A 201 -25.01 -3.72 -3.01
C GLY A 201 -26.18 -4.63 -2.65
N VAL A 202 -26.04 -5.57 -1.70
CA VAL A 202 -27.04 -6.61 -1.40
C VAL A 202 -28.45 -6.06 -1.14
N ARG A 203 -28.54 -4.88 -0.53
CA ARG A 203 -29.84 -4.21 -0.28
C ARG A 203 -30.49 -3.76 -1.59
N VAL A 204 -29.70 -3.31 -2.54
CA VAL A 204 -30.18 -2.87 -3.87
C VAL A 204 -30.63 -4.09 -4.67
N VAL A 205 -29.78 -5.14 -4.74
CA VAL A 205 -30.12 -6.41 -5.42
C VAL A 205 -31.46 -6.94 -4.93
N ARG A 206 -31.66 -7.02 -3.60
CA ARG A 206 -32.93 -7.48 -3.00
C ARG A 206 -34.10 -6.53 -3.23
N ALA A 207 -33.86 -5.21 -3.17
CA ALA A 207 -34.92 -4.22 -3.39
C ALA A 207 -35.47 -4.26 -4.81
N PHE A 208 -34.66 -4.67 -5.79
CA PHE A 208 -35.06 -4.78 -7.19
C PHE A 208 -35.32 -6.22 -7.66
N GLY A 209 -35.24 -7.22 -6.76
CA GLY A 209 -35.52 -8.65 -7.09
C GLY A 209 -34.56 -9.17 -8.18
N ARG A 210 -33.28 -8.83 -8.12
CA ARG A 210 -32.29 -9.21 -9.14
C ARG A 210 -31.35 -10.32 -8.70
N GLU A 211 -31.71 -11.07 -7.66
CA GLU A 211 -30.90 -12.15 -7.08
C GLU A 211 -30.50 -13.18 -8.12
N ASP A 212 -31.47 -13.68 -8.90
CA ASP A 212 -31.26 -14.72 -9.90
C ASP A 212 -30.31 -14.25 -11.01
N ALA A 213 -30.47 -13.00 -11.47
CA ALA A 213 -29.61 -12.42 -12.50
C ALA A 213 -28.16 -12.25 -12.03
N GLU A 214 -27.96 -11.86 -10.77
CA GLU A 214 -26.64 -11.73 -10.17
C GLU A 214 -26.00 -13.09 -9.89
N GLU A 215 -26.78 -14.08 -9.49
CA GLU A 215 -26.31 -15.47 -9.35
C GLU A 215 -25.86 -16.03 -10.71
N GLU A 216 -26.64 -15.85 -11.78
CA GLU A 216 -26.27 -16.29 -13.12
C GLU A 216 -24.99 -15.62 -13.61
N ASN A 217 -24.83 -14.30 -13.42
CA ASN A 217 -23.62 -13.56 -13.73
C ASN A 217 -22.41 -14.12 -12.97
N PHE A 218 -22.57 -14.36 -11.65
CA PHE A 218 -21.51 -14.95 -10.84
C PHE A 218 -21.12 -16.35 -11.32
N VAL A 219 -22.11 -17.22 -11.61
CA VAL A 219 -21.88 -18.57 -12.13
C VAL A 219 -21.13 -18.54 -13.46
N GLN A 220 -21.48 -17.63 -14.36
CA GLN A 220 -20.81 -17.44 -15.64
C GLN A 220 -19.34 -17.02 -15.46
N GLN A 221 -19.07 -16.03 -14.60
CA GLN A 221 -17.72 -15.55 -14.32
C GLN A 221 -16.88 -16.65 -13.64
N ASN A 222 -17.45 -17.33 -12.65
CA ASN A 222 -16.79 -18.44 -11.96
C ASN A 222 -16.53 -19.64 -12.89
N GLY A 223 -17.46 -19.95 -13.80
CA GLY A 223 -17.29 -20.96 -14.84
C GLY A 223 -16.11 -20.62 -15.77
N SER A 224 -16.00 -19.35 -16.18
CA SER A 224 -14.89 -18.84 -16.98
C SER A 224 -13.54 -18.95 -16.26
N LEU A 225 -13.49 -18.64 -14.96
CA LEU A 225 -12.32 -18.81 -14.11
C LEU A 225 -11.92 -20.28 -14.02
N ASN A 226 -12.89 -21.16 -13.70
CA ASN A 226 -12.68 -22.60 -13.58
C ASN A 226 -12.13 -23.21 -14.88
N ALA A 227 -12.73 -22.88 -16.03
CA ALA A 227 -12.26 -23.35 -17.33
C ALA A 227 -10.79 -22.98 -17.58
N MET A 228 -10.40 -21.75 -17.22
CA MET A 228 -9.02 -21.30 -17.38
C MET A 228 -8.07 -21.98 -16.38
N GLN A 229 -8.48 -22.16 -15.12
CA GLN A 229 -7.71 -22.89 -14.11
C GLN A 229 -7.46 -24.33 -14.54
N LEU A 230 -8.48 -25.03 -15.04
CA LEU A 230 -8.37 -26.40 -15.55
C LEU A 230 -7.40 -26.47 -16.76
N LYS A 231 -7.47 -25.50 -17.68
CA LYS A 231 -6.55 -25.45 -18.84
C LYS A 231 -5.10 -25.28 -18.39
N VAL A 232 -4.84 -24.36 -17.46
CA VAL A 232 -3.49 -24.16 -16.88
C VAL A 232 -3.07 -25.40 -16.11
N GLY A 233 -3.96 -25.95 -15.28
CA GLY A 233 -3.70 -27.15 -14.48
C GLY A 233 -3.31 -28.36 -15.32
N ARG A 234 -4.00 -28.60 -16.44
CA ARG A 234 -3.66 -29.71 -17.39
C ARG A 234 -2.24 -29.56 -17.95
N ILE A 235 -1.84 -28.35 -18.34
CA ILE A 235 -0.48 -28.11 -18.87
C ILE A 235 0.56 -28.21 -17.76
N ALA A 236 0.31 -27.62 -16.61
CA ALA A 236 1.21 -27.67 -15.46
C ALA A 236 1.37 -29.11 -14.93
N ALA A 237 0.31 -29.90 -14.95
CA ALA A 237 0.35 -31.31 -14.53
C ALA A 237 1.27 -32.18 -15.38
N LEU A 238 1.57 -31.79 -16.62
CA LEU A 238 2.54 -32.51 -17.48
C LEU A 238 3.98 -32.37 -17.00
N MET A 239 4.29 -31.37 -16.16
CA MET A 239 5.66 -31.11 -15.72
C MET A 239 6.26 -32.31 -14.97
N ASN A 240 5.56 -32.84 -13.98
CA ASN A 240 6.06 -33.96 -13.19
C ASN A 240 6.22 -35.26 -14.04
N PRO A 241 5.19 -35.74 -14.76
CA PRO A 241 5.33 -36.94 -15.57
C PRO A 241 6.50 -36.85 -16.61
N LEU A 242 6.59 -35.72 -17.32
CA LEU A 242 7.64 -35.56 -18.34
C LEU A 242 9.05 -35.52 -17.72
N THR A 243 9.21 -34.80 -16.61
CA THR A 243 10.51 -34.77 -15.92
C THR A 243 10.86 -36.12 -15.31
N TYR A 244 9.89 -36.83 -14.72
CA TYR A 244 10.11 -38.19 -14.22
C TYR A 244 10.48 -39.20 -15.34
N VAL A 245 9.86 -39.12 -16.52
CA VAL A 245 10.23 -39.96 -17.65
C VAL A 245 11.67 -39.73 -18.03
N VAL A 246 12.12 -38.48 -18.16
CA VAL A 246 13.52 -38.16 -18.52
C VAL A 246 14.48 -38.68 -17.45
N VAL A 247 14.20 -38.45 -16.17
CA VAL A 247 15.07 -38.93 -15.08
C VAL A 247 15.11 -40.45 -15.01
N ASN A 248 13.96 -41.12 -15.14
CA ASN A 248 13.94 -42.59 -15.12
C ASN A 248 14.63 -43.20 -16.33
N LEU A 249 14.50 -42.58 -17.53
CA LEU A 249 15.31 -43.03 -18.71
C LEU A 249 16.80 -42.83 -18.45
N GLY A 250 17.19 -41.71 -17.82
CA GLY A 250 18.56 -41.48 -17.37
C GLY A 250 19.03 -42.55 -16.38
N ILE A 251 18.20 -42.87 -15.37
CA ILE A 251 18.48 -43.91 -14.37
C ILE A 251 18.59 -45.30 -15.04
N ILE A 252 17.70 -45.64 -15.97
CA ILE A 252 17.77 -46.90 -16.72
C ILE A 252 19.11 -46.96 -17.51
N GLY A 253 19.48 -45.84 -18.15
CA GLY A 253 20.78 -45.76 -18.85
C GLY A 253 21.96 -45.95 -17.91
N ILE A 254 21.96 -45.26 -16.73
CA ILE A 254 22.99 -45.41 -15.71
C ILE A 254 23.08 -46.86 -15.23
N LEU A 255 21.94 -47.52 -14.96
CA LEU A 255 21.90 -48.91 -14.52
C LEU A 255 22.41 -49.87 -15.60
N TYR A 256 22.00 -49.68 -16.87
CA TYR A 256 22.39 -50.52 -17.97
C TYR A 256 23.91 -50.46 -18.25
N PHE A 257 24.43 -49.25 -18.43
CA PHE A 257 25.88 -49.08 -18.67
C PHE A 257 26.69 -49.36 -17.41
N GLY A 258 26.15 -49.04 -16.21
CA GLY A 258 26.77 -49.35 -14.94
C GLY A 258 26.90 -50.86 -14.71
N ALA A 259 25.84 -51.65 -14.98
CA ALA A 259 25.86 -53.09 -14.83
C ALA A 259 26.93 -53.75 -15.74
N ASN A 260 27.02 -53.29 -17.00
CA ASN A 260 28.05 -53.77 -17.94
C ASN A 260 29.47 -53.45 -17.43
N LYS A 261 29.68 -52.27 -16.85
CA LYS A 261 30.99 -51.87 -16.31
C LYS A 261 31.32 -52.56 -14.98
N ILE A 262 30.33 -52.90 -14.17
CA ILE A 262 30.52 -53.73 -12.99
C ILE A 262 30.95 -55.14 -13.42
N GLY A 263 30.31 -55.73 -14.43
CA GLY A 263 30.67 -57.03 -14.94
C GLY A 263 32.10 -57.10 -15.52
N SER A 264 32.63 -55.99 -16.04
CA SER A 264 34.01 -55.85 -16.49
C SER A 264 35.01 -55.45 -15.40
N GLY A 265 34.57 -55.21 -14.19
CA GLY A 265 35.40 -54.73 -13.06
C GLY A 265 35.82 -53.26 -13.14
N ALA A 266 35.29 -52.50 -14.10
CA ALA A 266 35.62 -51.07 -14.28
C ALA A 266 34.91 -50.14 -13.31
N LEU A 267 33.75 -50.53 -12.72
CA LEU A 267 33.00 -49.81 -11.74
C LEU A 267 32.55 -50.73 -10.58
N LEU A 268 32.25 -50.12 -9.44
CA LEU A 268 31.68 -50.85 -8.31
C LEU A 268 30.18 -50.48 -8.13
N SER A 269 29.40 -51.35 -7.50
CA SER A 269 27.96 -51.19 -7.31
C SER A 269 27.59 -49.87 -6.59
N GLY A 270 28.43 -49.44 -5.64
CA GLY A 270 28.25 -48.18 -4.95
C GLY A 270 28.35 -46.95 -5.85
N ASP A 271 29.18 -46.98 -6.90
CA ASP A 271 29.31 -45.89 -7.88
C ASP A 271 28.00 -45.63 -8.62
N VAL A 272 27.35 -46.73 -9.03
CA VAL A 272 26.07 -46.67 -9.73
C VAL A 272 24.98 -46.05 -8.83
N VAL A 273 24.98 -46.42 -7.55
CA VAL A 273 24.04 -45.84 -6.57
C VAL A 273 24.29 -44.33 -6.39
N ALA A 274 25.56 -43.90 -6.32
CA ALA A 274 25.89 -42.48 -6.25
C ALA A 274 25.39 -41.71 -7.48
N LEU A 275 25.60 -42.24 -8.68
CA LEU A 275 25.14 -41.64 -9.93
C LEU A 275 23.61 -41.50 -9.98
N VAL A 276 22.86 -42.53 -9.55
CA VAL A 276 21.40 -42.45 -9.45
C VAL A 276 20.95 -41.35 -8.50
N ASN A 277 21.61 -41.19 -7.33
CA ASN A 277 21.32 -40.14 -6.38
C ASN A 277 21.61 -38.75 -6.97
N TYR A 278 22.75 -38.56 -7.67
CA TYR A 278 23.06 -37.29 -8.33
C TYR A 278 22.03 -36.92 -9.40
N MET A 279 21.56 -37.88 -10.19
CA MET A 279 20.53 -37.65 -11.21
C MET A 279 19.24 -37.15 -10.56
N SER A 280 18.82 -37.73 -9.44
CA SER A 280 17.64 -37.33 -8.67
C SER A 280 17.78 -35.94 -8.05
N GLN A 281 18.99 -35.61 -7.53
CA GLN A 281 19.27 -34.27 -6.99
C GLN A 281 19.17 -33.17 -8.05
N ILE A 282 19.69 -33.41 -9.25
CA ILE A 282 19.63 -32.45 -10.38
C ILE A 282 18.20 -32.09 -10.72
N LEU A 283 17.28 -33.07 -10.78
CA LEU A 283 15.87 -32.80 -11.04
C LEU A 283 15.27 -31.84 -10.00
N VAL A 284 15.48 -32.16 -8.73
CA VAL A 284 14.94 -31.34 -7.62
C VAL A 284 15.46 -29.90 -7.68
N GLU A 285 16.76 -29.73 -7.95
CA GLU A 285 17.38 -28.40 -8.00
C GLU A 285 16.97 -27.59 -9.25
N LEU A 286 16.76 -28.24 -10.40
CA LEU A 286 16.25 -27.58 -11.60
C LEU A 286 14.82 -27.04 -11.38
N VAL A 287 13.94 -27.80 -10.72
CA VAL A 287 12.59 -27.36 -10.36
C VAL A 287 12.63 -26.20 -9.38
N LYS A 288 13.52 -26.25 -8.35
CA LYS A 288 13.71 -25.14 -7.41
C LYS A 288 14.20 -23.87 -8.12
N LEU A 289 15.13 -24.00 -9.05
CA LEU A 289 15.67 -22.88 -9.83
C LEU A 289 14.58 -22.22 -10.69
N ALA A 290 13.74 -23.05 -11.34
CA ALA A 290 12.61 -22.53 -12.12
C ALA A 290 11.63 -21.73 -11.26
N ASN A 291 11.24 -22.25 -10.09
CA ASN A 291 10.37 -21.52 -9.14
C ASN A 291 11.01 -20.23 -8.64
N LEU A 292 12.33 -20.23 -8.42
CA LEU A 292 13.08 -19.03 -8.03
C LEU A 292 12.97 -17.94 -9.11
N VAL A 293 13.12 -18.28 -10.38
CA VAL A 293 13.01 -17.31 -11.50
C VAL A 293 11.64 -16.63 -11.49
N VAL A 294 10.55 -17.40 -11.30
CA VAL A 294 9.19 -16.84 -11.21
C VAL A 294 9.07 -15.88 -10.03
N LEU A 295 9.57 -16.28 -8.87
CA LEU A 295 9.50 -15.47 -7.65
C LEU A 295 10.29 -14.17 -7.79
N LEU A 296 11.50 -14.23 -8.34
CA LEU A 296 12.34 -13.07 -8.61
C LEU A 296 11.70 -12.11 -9.62
N THR A 297 11.08 -12.63 -10.67
CA THR A 297 10.36 -11.79 -11.65
C THR A 297 9.23 -10.99 -10.97
N ARG A 298 8.48 -11.63 -10.08
CA ARG A 298 7.43 -10.94 -9.29
C ARG A 298 8.03 -9.89 -8.35
N ALA A 299 9.11 -10.24 -7.66
CA ALA A 299 9.78 -9.31 -6.73
C ALA A 299 10.35 -8.07 -7.46
N ILE A 300 10.96 -8.27 -8.64
CA ILE A 300 11.48 -7.17 -9.47
C ILE A 300 10.34 -6.27 -9.95
N ALA A 301 9.23 -6.84 -10.41
CA ALA A 301 8.05 -6.08 -10.82
C ALA A 301 7.46 -5.27 -9.66
N SER A 302 7.35 -5.87 -8.46
CA SER A 302 6.88 -5.19 -7.25
C SER A 302 7.84 -4.07 -6.83
N MET A 303 9.16 -4.29 -6.88
CA MET A 303 10.16 -3.25 -6.63
C MET A 303 10.05 -2.09 -7.63
N GLY A 304 9.77 -2.38 -8.91
CA GLY A 304 9.51 -1.35 -9.92
C GLY A 304 8.34 -0.44 -9.54
N ARG A 305 7.23 -1.02 -9.09
CA ARG A 305 6.06 -0.25 -8.62
C ARG A 305 6.32 0.57 -7.35
N VAL A 306 7.07 0.01 -6.40
CA VAL A 306 7.51 0.76 -5.20
C VAL A 306 8.43 1.91 -5.59
N SER A 307 9.37 1.67 -6.52
CA SER A 307 10.28 2.71 -7.03
C SER A 307 9.52 3.85 -7.72
N GLN A 308 8.44 3.55 -8.45
CA GLN A 308 7.61 4.60 -9.07
C GLN A 308 7.05 5.58 -8.04
N VAL A 309 6.60 5.09 -6.88
CA VAL A 309 6.13 5.96 -5.80
C VAL A 309 7.29 6.77 -5.22
N LEU A 310 8.43 6.14 -4.95
CA LEU A 310 9.61 6.82 -4.40
C LEU A 310 10.25 7.83 -5.36
N ASP A 311 10.09 7.63 -6.66
CA ASP A 311 10.61 8.53 -7.70
C ASP A 311 9.60 9.65 -8.06
N THR A 312 8.36 9.62 -7.51
CA THR A 312 7.38 10.69 -7.70
C THR A 312 7.82 11.93 -6.92
N PRO A 313 8.17 13.04 -7.58
CA PRO A 313 8.55 14.26 -6.86
C PRO A 313 7.31 14.90 -6.23
N SER A 314 7.46 15.51 -5.06
CA SER A 314 6.43 16.42 -4.55
C SER A 314 6.46 17.70 -5.40
N THR A 315 5.30 18.09 -5.93
CA THR A 315 5.17 19.35 -6.69
C THR A 315 5.14 20.56 -5.78
N MET A 316 4.85 20.37 -4.48
CA MET A 316 4.78 21.42 -3.48
C MET A 316 6.09 21.53 -2.72
N ALA A 317 6.79 22.66 -2.89
CA ALA A 317 8.00 22.99 -2.16
C ALA A 317 7.72 24.03 -1.08
N PHE A 318 8.24 23.81 0.11
CA PHE A 318 8.24 24.81 1.18
C PHE A 318 9.60 25.52 1.25
N PRO A 319 9.64 26.83 1.57
CA PRO A 319 10.88 27.59 1.60
C PRO A 319 11.78 27.16 2.77
N GLU A 320 13.09 27.15 2.54
CA GLU A 320 14.08 26.92 3.61
C GLU A 320 14.12 28.06 4.66
N LYS A 321 13.76 29.27 4.25
CA LYS A 321 13.66 30.46 5.11
C LYS A 321 12.23 30.99 5.03
N PRO A 322 11.33 30.51 5.89
CA PRO A 322 9.95 30.97 5.90
C PRO A 322 9.85 32.43 6.35
N VAL A 323 8.80 33.09 5.88
CA VAL A 323 8.44 34.44 6.29
C VAL A 323 7.37 34.34 7.37
N SER A 324 7.51 35.07 8.44
CA SER A 324 6.47 35.16 9.49
C SER A 324 5.30 36.01 9.01
N ALA A 325 4.12 35.75 9.57
CA ALA A 325 2.91 36.51 9.33
C ALA A 325 3.13 38.02 9.61
N ASP A 326 2.56 38.89 8.77
CA ASP A 326 2.58 40.32 9.02
C ASP A 326 1.48 40.68 10.07
N ALA A 327 1.92 40.92 11.30
CA ALA A 327 1.02 41.28 12.40
C ALA A 327 0.23 42.57 12.13
N ALA A 328 0.79 43.49 11.32
CA ALA A 328 0.15 44.79 11.00
C ALA A 328 -0.92 44.67 9.90
N SER A 329 -0.98 43.58 9.17
CA SER A 329 -1.98 43.38 8.12
C SER A 329 -3.39 43.23 8.68
N ASP A 330 -4.34 44.01 8.19
CA ASP A 330 -5.79 43.87 8.46
C ASP A 330 -6.44 42.75 7.61
N VAL A 331 -5.71 42.22 6.64
CA VAL A 331 -6.16 41.19 5.73
C VAL A 331 -5.79 39.82 6.27
N ALA A 332 -6.79 38.96 6.46
CA ALA A 332 -6.59 37.56 6.83
C ALA A 332 -6.26 36.71 5.61
N VAL A 333 -7.06 36.81 4.55
CA VAL A 333 -6.88 36.03 3.31
C VAL A 333 -7.21 36.92 2.12
N ALA A 334 -6.36 36.92 1.07
CA ALA A 334 -6.75 37.51 -0.20
C ALA A 334 -6.42 36.58 -1.37
N PHE A 335 -7.33 36.52 -2.32
CA PHE A 335 -7.20 35.84 -3.61
C PHE A 335 -7.07 36.89 -4.70
N ASN A 336 -5.99 36.84 -5.47
CA ASN A 336 -5.69 37.76 -6.54
C ASN A 336 -5.63 37.01 -7.87
N HIS A 337 -6.70 37.07 -8.66
CA HIS A 337 -6.82 36.42 -9.98
C HIS A 337 -6.47 34.92 -9.96
N VAL A 338 -6.98 34.20 -8.94
CA VAL A 338 -6.62 32.82 -8.65
C VAL A 338 -7.40 31.86 -9.55
N SER A 339 -6.68 31.00 -10.27
CA SER A 339 -7.24 29.84 -10.96
C SER A 339 -6.59 28.55 -10.48
N LEU A 340 -7.38 27.48 -10.46
CA LEU A 340 -6.87 26.13 -10.15
C LEU A 340 -7.41 25.11 -11.16
N ARG A 341 -6.49 24.31 -11.69
CA ARG A 341 -6.79 23.10 -12.45
C ARG A 341 -6.16 21.89 -11.76
N TYR A 342 -6.97 20.89 -11.40
CA TYR A 342 -6.44 19.64 -10.85
C TYR A 342 -5.63 18.87 -11.90
N GLN A 343 -4.62 18.13 -11.46
CA GLN A 343 -3.79 17.34 -12.36
C GLN A 343 -4.65 16.29 -13.11
N GLY A 344 -4.56 16.29 -14.44
CA GLY A 344 -5.36 15.40 -15.30
C GLY A 344 -6.78 15.90 -15.60
N ALA A 345 -7.24 17.01 -15.01
CA ALA A 345 -8.54 17.60 -15.35
C ALA A 345 -8.50 18.37 -16.68
N GLY A 346 -9.58 18.24 -17.47
CA GLY A 346 -9.73 18.94 -18.75
C GLY A 346 -10.05 20.43 -18.63
N ALA A 347 -10.66 20.87 -17.51
CA ALA A 347 -11.08 22.25 -17.25
C ALA A 347 -10.54 22.77 -15.92
N GLU A 348 -10.53 24.08 -15.74
CA GLU A 348 -10.24 24.74 -14.47
C GLU A 348 -11.41 24.51 -13.50
N SER A 349 -11.11 24.18 -12.24
CA SER A 349 -12.10 24.05 -11.17
C SER A 349 -12.37 25.36 -10.46
N LEU A 350 -11.46 26.31 -10.58
CA LEU A 350 -11.61 27.71 -10.24
C LEU A 350 -11.00 28.56 -11.32
N SER A 351 -11.67 29.64 -11.71
CA SER A 351 -11.23 30.56 -12.76
C SER A 351 -11.34 31.99 -12.29
N ASP A 352 -10.21 32.71 -12.29
CA ASP A 352 -10.07 34.14 -12.02
C ASP A 352 -10.77 34.65 -10.74
N VAL A 353 -10.57 33.91 -9.65
CA VAL A 353 -11.19 34.23 -8.34
C VAL A 353 -10.43 35.38 -7.67
N THR A 354 -11.14 36.46 -7.36
CA THR A 354 -10.60 37.63 -6.65
C THR A 354 -11.53 38.06 -5.52
N PHE A 355 -11.01 38.05 -4.29
CA PHE A 355 -11.69 38.59 -3.10
C PHE A 355 -10.69 38.83 -1.97
N THR A 356 -11.14 39.59 -0.95
CA THR A 356 -10.37 39.86 0.28
C THR A 356 -11.23 39.61 1.50
N ALA A 357 -10.73 38.87 2.47
CA ALA A 357 -11.30 38.64 3.79
C ALA A 357 -10.44 39.33 4.84
N LYS A 358 -11.04 40.15 5.69
CA LYS A 358 -10.37 40.86 6.79
C LYS A 358 -10.30 39.96 8.04
N LYS A 359 -9.36 40.26 8.95
CA LYS A 359 -9.27 39.59 10.24
C LYS A 359 -10.60 39.73 11.00
N GLY A 360 -11.04 38.69 11.66
CA GLY A 360 -12.24 38.62 12.44
C GLY A 360 -13.56 38.53 11.65
N GLN A 361 -13.53 38.57 10.32
CA GLN A 361 -14.73 38.43 9.50
C GLN A 361 -15.20 36.98 9.40
N THR A 362 -16.51 36.82 9.29
CA THR A 362 -17.17 35.57 8.88
C THR A 362 -17.45 35.59 7.38
N ILE A 363 -16.78 34.73 6.63
CA ILE A 363 -16.91 34.58 5.18
C ILE A 363 -17.75 33.35 4.86
N GLY A 364 -18.90 33.58 4.22
CA GLY A 364 -19.73 32.49 3.68
C GLY A 364 -19.28 32.09 2.26
N VAL A 365 -19.23 30.81 1.96
CA VAL A 365 -19.01 30.33 0.59
C VAL A 365 -20.19 29.45 0.19
N ILE A 366 -20.90 29.83 -0.88
CA ILE A 366 -22.11 29.13 -1.35
C ILE A 366 -22.07 28.92 -2.85
N GLY A 367 -22.81 27.92 -3.33
CA GLY A 367 -22.94 27.57 -4.75
C GLY A 367 -23.49 26.16 -4.94
N GLY A 368 -23.79 25.76 -6.14
CA GLY A 368 -24.25 24.43 -6.49
C GLY A 368 -23.22 23.32 -6.18
N THR A 369 -23.63 22.07 -6.31
CA THR A 369 -22.69 20.95 -6.23
C THR A 369 -21.71 21.02 -7.41
N GLY A 370 -20.42 20.89 -7.15
CA GLY A 370 -19.38 21.01 -8.19
C GLY A 370 -18.94 22.43 -8.52
N SER A 371 -19.51 23.48 -7.90
CA SER A 371 -19.17 24.90 -8.19
C SER A 371 -17.77 25.34 -7.73
N GLY A 372 -16.96 24.47 -7.11
CA GLY A 372 -15.60 24.83 -6.67
C GLY A 372 -15.45 25.27 -5.21
N LYS A 373 -16.48 25.17 -4.35
CA LYS A 373 -16.44 25.63 -2.95
C LYS A 373 -15.29 25.01 -2.13
N THR A 374 -15.25 23.68 -2.06
CA THR A 374 -14.18 22.93 -1.36
C THR A 374 -12.82 23.24 -1.97
N THR A 375 -12.75 23.38 -3.28
CA THR A 375 -11.54 23.75 -4.01
C THR A 375 -11.01 25.12 -3.57
N LEU A 376 -11.89 26.12 -3.45
CA LEU A 376 -11.54 27.46 -2.99
C LEU A 376 -10.94 27.43 -1.58
N VAL A 377 -11.63 26.80 -0.63
CA VAL A 377 -11.16 26.78 0.75
C VAL A 377 -9.92 25.89 0.95
N SER A 378 -9.69 24.90 0.07
CA SER A 378 -8.50 24.05 0.11
C SER A 378 -7.20 24.78 -0.29
N LEU A 379 -7.30 25.92 -0.97
CA LEU A 379 -6.13 26.74 -1.32
C LEU A 379 -5.61 27.54 -0.12
N ILE A 380 -6.46 27.85 0.87
CA ILE A 380 -6.07 28.65 2.05
C ILE A 380 -5.04 27.90 2.94
N PRO A 381 -5.23 26.61 3.30
CA PRO A 381 -4.22 25.82 4.01
C PRO A 381 -3.10 25.31 3.07
N ARG A 382 -3.11 25.72 1.79
CA ARG A 382 -2.18 25.26 0.78
C ARG A 382 -2.18 23.73 0.62
N PHE A 383 -3.37 23.10 0.55
CA PHE A 383 -3.45 21.68 0.15
C PHE A 383 -3.13 21.49 -1.32
N TYR A 384 -3.39 22.52 -2.13
CA TYR A 384 -3.03 22.64 -3.54
C TYR A 384 -2.42 24.01 -3.79
N ASP A 385 -1.51 24.12 -4.74
CA ASP A 385 -1.00 25.40 -5.22
C ASP A 385 -1.87 25.91 -6.39
N ALA A 386 -2.14 27.21 -6.42
CA ALA A 386 -2.86 27.85 -7.51
C ALA A 386 -2.11 27.68 -8.84
N THR A 387 -2.84 27.40 -9.92
CA THR A 387 -2.26 27.29 -11.27
C THR A 387 -1.90 28.67 -11.83
N LYS A 388 -2.70 29.70 -11.47
CA LYS A 388 -2.50 31.11 -11.83
C LYS A 388 -2.93 31.98 -10.66
N GLY A 389 -2.41 33.20 -10.63
CA GLY A 389 -2.71 34.16 -9.56
C GLY A 389 -1.96 33.87 -8.27
N GLN A 390 -2.38 34.51 -7.19
CA GLN A 390 -1.73 34.41 -5.90
C GLN A 390 -2.74 34.43 -4.75
N VAL A 391 -2.54 33.53 -3.79
CA VAL A 391 -3.23 33.55 -2.51
C VAL A 391 -2.28 34.11 -1.45
N THR A 392 -2.75 35.07 -0.66
CA THR A 392 -2.03 35.63 0.48
C THR A 392 -2.74 35.29 1.79
N LEU A 393 -1.95 35.03 2.83
CA LEU A 393 -2.39 34.73 4.19
C LEU A 393 -1.73 35.74 5.12
N LEU A 394 -2.51 36.47 5.93
CA LEU A 394 -2.01 37.47 6.88
C LEU A 394 -0.95 38.41 6.23
N GLY A 395 -1.28 38.92 5.03
CA GLY A 395 -0.44 39.86 4.28
C GLY A 395 0.73 39.26 3.49
N GLN A 396 1.01 37.98 3.62
CA GLN A 396 2.13 37.31 2.94
C GLN A 396 1.65 36.22 1.96
N PRO A 397 2.36 35.95 0.87
CA PRO A 397 2.05 34.83 -0.02
C PRO A 397 2.06 33.50 0.74
N ILE A 398 1.06 32.63 0.52
CA ILE A 398 1.01 31.33 1.18
C ILE A 398 2.22 30.44 0.88
N THR A 399 2.84 30.65 -0.27
CA THR A 399 4.07 29.94 -0.69
C THR A 399 5.31 30.32 0.09
N ALA A 400 5.27 31.43 0.83
CA ALA A 400 6.38 31.92 1.63
C ALA A 400 6.40 31.35 3.07
N TYR A 401 5.32 30.71 3.50
CA TYR A 401 5.24 30.08 4.82
C TYR A 401 5.86 28.69 4.85
N SER A 402 6.34 28.26 6.04
CA SER A 402 6.59 26.85 6.32
C SER A 402 5.28 26.08 6.49
N LYS A 403 5.32 24.75 6.42
CA LYS A 403 4.17 23.89 6.66
C LYS A 403 3.66 24.05 8.10
N GLU A 404 4.58 24.17 9.05
CA GLU A 404 4.29 24.31 10.48
C GLU A 404 3.58 25.64 10.77
N GLU A 405 4.01 26.73 10.13
CA GLU A 405 3.35 28.03 10.29
C GLU A 405 1.97 28.05 9.68
N LEU A 406 1.78 27.49 8.47
CA LEU A 406 0.45 27.38 7.86
C LEU A 406 -0.51 26.59 8.77
N ASN A 407 -0.06 25.45 9.31
CA ASN A 407 -0.87 24.63 10.20
C ASN A 407 -1.18 25.29 11.55
N ARG A 408 -0.37 26.26 11.99
CA ARG A 408 -0.64 27.06 13.20
C ARG A 408 -1.72 28.09 12.95
N HIS A 409 -1.68 28.76 11.80
CA HIS A 409 -2.60 29.83 11.47
C HIS A 409 -3.96 29.34 10.95
N VAL A 410 -3.98 28.18 10.25
CA VAL A 410 -5.18 27.71 9.56
C VAL A 410 -5.60 26.33 10.06
N ALA A 411 -6.80 26.22 10.61
CA ALA A 411 -7.43 24.95 10.91
C ALA A 411 -8.60 24.66 9.97
N VAL A 412 -8.71 23.41 9.52
CA VAL A 412 -9.73 22.97 8.56
C VAL A 412 -10.56 21.83 9.14
N VAL A 413 -11.87 22.02 9.14
CA VAL A 413 -12.84 20.95 9.39
C VAL A 413 -13.38 20.47 8.05
N MET A 414 -12.96 19.29 7.67
CA MET A 414 -13.30 18.67 6.38
C MET A 414 -14.79 18.26 6.36
N GLN A 415 -15.39 18.25 5.17
CA GLN A 415 -16.75 17.78 4.94
C GLN A 415 -17.00 16.37 5.50
N LYS A 416 -16.07 15.46 5.32
CA LYS A 416 -16.13 14.10 5.87
C LYS A 416 -15.33 14.02 7.17
N ALA A 417 -16.03 13.92 8.30
CA ALA A 417 -15.41 13.77 9.61
C ALA A 417 -14.55 12.51 9.71
N GLN A 418 -13.28 12.66 10.01
CA GLN A 418 -12.32 11.57 10.21
C GLN A 418 -11.77 11.61 11.63
N LEU A 419 -11.97 10.52 12.36
CA LEU A 419 -11.40 10.31 13.69
C LEU A 419 -10.45 9.10 13.66
N PHE A 420 -9.39 9.20 14.44
CA PHE A 420 -8.41 8.13 14.57
C PHE A 420 -8.77 7.21 15.75
N LYS A 421 -8.40 5.94 15.60
CA LYS A 421 -8.51 4.97 16.71
C LYS A 421 -7.66 5.44 17.89
N GLY A 422 -8.28 5.50 19.07
CA GLY A 422 -7.62 5.96 20.30
C GLY A 422 -8.68 6.39 21.32
N THR A 423 -8.52 7.57 21.93
CA THR A 423 -9.48 8.19 22.84
C THR A 423 -10.00 9.50 22.24
N ILE A 424 -11.04 10.08 22.84
CA ILE A 424 -11.50 11.44 22.50
C ILE A 424 -10.35 12.43 22.74
N ARG A 425 -9.67 12.36 23.88
CA ARG A 425 -8.48 13.14 24.22
C ARG A 425 -7.42 13.07 23.12
N SER A 426 -7.01 11.87 22.74
CA SER A 426 -5.97 11.70 21.73
C SER A 426 -6.35 12.28 20.36
N ASN A 427 -7.63 12.31 20.02
CA ASN A 427 -8.11 12.95 18.80
C ASN A 427 -8.12 14.49 18.91
N LEU A 428 -8.43 15.05 20.06
CA LEU A 428 -8.43 16.51 20.28
C LEU A 428 -7.01 17.08 20.32
N LEU A 429 -6.07 16.37 20.93
CA LEU A 429 -4.66 16.76 21.03
C LEU A 429 -3.95 16.87 19.66
N TRP A 430 -4.58 16.39 18.58
CA TRP A 430 -4.07 16.67 17.23
C TRP A 430 -4.13 18.16 16.87
N GLY A 431 -5.01 18.94 17.50
CA GLY A 431 -5.06 20.38 17.33
C GLY A 431 -3.91 21.10 18.05
N ASN A 432 -3.57 20.63 19.25
CA ASN A 432 -2.43 21.10 20.05
C ASN A 432 -2.04 20.01 21.05
N GLU A 433 -0.83 19.45 20.89
CA GLU A 433 -0.31 18.35 21.73
C GLU A 433 -0.17 18.75 23.22
N ASN A 434 0.02 20.03 23.50
CA ASN A 434 0.23 20.57 24.84
C ASN A 434 -1.03 21.16 25.48
N ALA A 435 -2.21 20.96 24.87
CA ALA A 435 -3.44 21.51 25.38
C ALA A 435 -3.82 20.91 26.73
N THR A 436 -4.25 21.77 27.65
CA THR A 436 -4.75 21.39 28.98
C THR A 436 -6.15 20.79 28.90
N ASP A 437 -6.59 20.09 29.95
CA ASP A 437 -7.94 19.54 30.01
C ASP A 437 -9.00 20.65 29.95
N GLU A 438 -8.75 21.83 30.55
CA GLU A 438 -9.62 22.98 30.48
C GLU A 438 -9.79 23.46 29.03
N GLU A 439 -8.72 23.55 28.26
CA GLU A 439 -8.77 23.93 26.84
C GLU A 439 -9.53 22.89 26.00
N LEU A 440 -9.33 21.60 26.28
CA LEU A 440 -10.08 20.53 25.61
C LEU A 440 -11.59 20.65 25.92
N TRP A 441 -11.98 20.85 27.17
CA TRP A 441 -13.39 21.03 27.55
C TRP A 441 -13.97 22.30 26.96
N HIS A 442 -13.22 23.39 26.93
CA HIS A 442 -13.65 24.63 26.30
C HIS A 442 -13.92 24.46 24.80
N ALA A 443 -13.02 23.79 24.07
CA ALA A 443 -13.23 23.50 22.66
C ALA A 443 -14.46 22.59 22.44
N LEU A 444 -14.68 21.59 23.31
CA LEU A 444 -15.86 20.73 23.28
C LEU A 444 -17.14 21.50 23.53
N SER A 445 -17.13 22.47 24.43
CA SER A 445 -18.28 23.36 24.75
C SER A 445 -18.65 24.18 23.51
N ILE A 446 -17.69 24.87 22.89
CA ILE A 446 -17.91 25.63 21.65
C ILE A 446 -18.47 24.73 20.55
N ALA A 447 -17.89 23.54 20.37
CA ALA A 447 -18.32 22.56 19.36
C ALA A 447 -19.63 21.84 19.70
N GLN A 448 -20.34 22.24 20.80
CA GLN A 448 -21.57 21.59 21.25
C GLN A 448 -21.42 20.08 21.50
N SER A 449 -20.27 19.68 22.03
CA SER A 449 -19.89 18.29 22.24
C SER A 449 -19.76 17.90 23.71
N GLU A 450 -19.68 18.88 24.60
CA GLU A 450 -19.38 18.68 26.01
C GLU A 450 -20.37 17.73 26.68
N ASP A 451 -21.68 17.91 26.47
CA ASP A 451 -22.72 17.12 27.12
C ASP A 451 -22.61 15.63 26.83
N PHE A 452 -22.49 15.27 25.54
CA PHE A 452 -22.40 13.85 25.19
C PHE A 452 -21.06 13.22 25.59
N VAL A 453 -19.98 14.02 25.62
CA VAL A 453 -18.66 13.52 26.09
C VAL A 453 -18.69 13.32 27.62
N ARG A 454 -19.29 14.22 28.38
CA ARG A 454 -19.45 14.06 29.84
C ARG A 454 -20.32 12.87 30.25
N GLN A 455 -21.31 12.50 29.40
CA GLN A 455 -22.16 11.32 29.61
C GLN A 455 -21.46 9.99 29.33
N LYS A 456 -20.35 10.01 28.63
CA LYS A 456 -19.58 8.78 28.35
C LYS A 456 -18.82 8.30 29.60
N PRO A 457 -18.72 6.97 29.84
CA PRO A 457 -18.03 6.45 31.04
C PRO A 457 -16.59 6.93 31.18
N GLY A 458 -15.85 6.98 30.08
CA GLY A 458 -14.44 7.42 30.02
C GLY A 458 -14.27 8.93 29.83
N LYS A 459 -15.34 9.70 29.59
CA LYS A 459 -15.27 11.14 29.27
C LYS A 459 -14.26 11.42 28.14
N LEU A 460 -13.21 12.23 28.41
CA LEU A 460 -12.13 12.50 27.45
C LEU A 460 -11.35 11.23 27.07
N ASP A 461 -11.25 10.27 27.97
CA ASP A 461 -10.51 9.04 27.73
C ASP A 461 -11.38 7.88 27.20
N ASP A 462 -12.65 8.19 26.86
CA ASP A 462 -13.55 7.23 26.22
C ASP A 462 -13.00 6.79 24.86
N PRO A 463 -13.06 5.49 24.53
CA PRO A 463 -12.46 4.95 23.32
C PRO A 463 -13.18 5.40 22.04
N VAL A 464 -12.39 5.73 21.04
CA VAL A 464 -12.84 6.02 19.67
C VAL A 464 -12.35 4.89 18.77
N GLU A 465 -13.28 4.20 18.11
CA GLU A 465 -12.95 3.17 17.12
C GLU A 465 -12.44 3.80 15.82
N GLN A 466 -11.84 2.97 14.95
CA GLN A 466 -11.33 3.40 13.66
C GLN A 466 -12.43 4.10 12.83
N GLY A 467 -12.17 5.36 12.45
CA GLY A 467 -13.13 6.19 11.73
C GLY A 467 -14.30 6.69 12.60
N GLY A 468 -14.25 6.51 13.93
CA GLY A 468 -15.31 6.90 14.84
C GLY A 468 -16.60 6.10 14.67
N ARG A 469 -16.52 4.81 14.32
CA ARG A 469 -17.69 3.95 14.04
C ARG A 469 -18.66 3.81 15.21
N ASN A 470 -18.16 3.94 16.43
CA ASN A 470 -18.94 3.91 17.67
C ASN A 470 -19.60 5.27 18.01
N LEU A 471 -19.54 6.25 17.09
CA LEU A 471 -20.13 7.58 17.26
C LEU A 471 -21.14 7.86 16.15
N SER A 472 -22.17 8.65 16.43
CA SER A 472 -23.10 9.15 15.41
C SER A 472 -22.39 10.11 14.44
N GLY A 473 -22.98 10.35 13.25
CA GLY A 473 -22.44 11.31 12.27
C GLY A 473 -22.22 12.70 12.86
N GLY A 474 -23.23 13.22 13.55
CA GLY A 474 -23.14 14.54 14.21
C GLY A 474 -22.13 14.58 15.36
N GLN A 475 -22.00 13.50 16.14
CA GLN A 475 -20.97 13.41 17.19
C GLN A 475 -19.56 13.44 16.60
N ARG A 476 -19.31 12.66 15.54
CA ARG A 476 -18.03 12.71 14.83
C ARG A 476 -17.70 14.11 14.33
N GLN A 477 -18.66 14.73 13.67
CA GLN A 477 -18.48 16.09 13.10
C GLN A 477 -18.14 17.10 14.18
N ARG A 478 -18.89 17.11 15.29
CA ARG A 478 -18.63 18.03 16.41
C ARG A 478 -17.27 17.80 17.06
N LEU A 479 -16.80 16.55 17.18
CA LEU A 479 -15.45 16.26 17.67
C LEU A 479 -14.35 16.75 16.72
N THR A 480 -14.57 16.69 15.40
CA THR A 480 -13.60 17.27 14.44
C THR A 480 -13.58 18.80 14.50
N ILE A 481 -14.72 19.44 14.77
CA ILE A 481 -14.77 20.89 15.03
C ILE A 481 -14.02 21.22 16.33
N ALA A 482 -14.28 20.49 17.43
CA ALA A 482 -13.55 20.68 18.68
C ALA A 482 -12.03 20.53 18.49
N ARG A 483 -11.58 19.52 17.76
CA ARG A 483 -10.17 19.32 17.42
C ARG A 483 -9.55 20.53 16.73
N ALA A 484 -10.25 21.13 15.77
CA ALA A 484 -9.78 22.32 15.06
C ALA A 484 -9.69 23.55 15.98
N LEU A 485 -10.59 23.67 16.95
CA LEU A 485 -10.63 24.77 17.91
C LEU A 485 -9.53 24.72 18.97
N VAL A 486 -9.06 23.51 19.35
CA VAL A 486 -7.97 23.33 20.34
C VAL A 486 -6.67 24.02 19.91
N GLY A 487 -6.43 24.16 18.60
CA GLY A 487 -5.24 24.81 18.04
C GLY A 487 -5.27 26.36 18.13
N HIS A 488 -6.38 26.98 18.54
CA HIS A 488 -6.58 28.44 18.52
C HIS A 488 -6.16 29.09 17.20
N PRO A 489 -6.69 28.65 16.04
CA PRO A 489 -6.26 29.14 14.74
C PRO A 489 -6.72 30.58 14.49
N ASP A 490 -5.92 31.35 13.74
CA ASP A 490 -6.32 32.67 13.25
C ASP A 490 -7.42 32.57 12.18
N ILE A 491 -7.44 31.47 11.44
CA ILE A 491 -8.41 31.18 10.39
C ILE A 491 -8.98 29.77 10.61
N LEU A 492 -10.29 29.70 10.81
CA LEU A 492 -11.03 28.45 10.94
C LEU A 492 -11.89 28.23 9.70
N ILE A 493 -11.70 27.12 9.02
CA ILE A 493 -12.46 26.73 7.83
C ILE A 493 -13.41 25.57 8.19
N LEU A 494 -14.69 25.77 7.96
CA LEU A 494 -15.75 24.78 8.15
C LEU A 494 -16.31 24.38 6.77
N ASP A 495 -15.79 23.29 6.18
CA ASP A 495 -16.22 22.83 4.86
C ASP A 495 -17.42 21.89 4.99
N ASP A 496 -18.63 22.44 4.72
CA ASP A 496 -19.96 21.76 4.80
C ASP A 496 -20.15 20.94 6.09
N SER A 497 -19.49 21.38 7.16
CA SER A 497 -19.38 20.67 8.43
C SER A 497 -20.70 20.63 9.22
N ALA A 498 -21.67 21.44 8.86
CA ALA A 498 -23.00 21.49 9.48
C ALA A 498 -24.01 20.53 8.83
N SER A 499 -23.70 19.92 7.69
CA SER A 499 -24.63 19.04 6.95
C SER A 499 -25.09 17.80 7.73
N ALA A 500 -24.23 17.31 8.64
CA ALA A 500 -24.52 16.17 9.52
C ALA A 500 -25.19 16.55 10.85
N LEU A 501 -25.41 17.84 11.10
CA LEU A 501 -26.02 18.35 12.34
C LEU A 501 -27.51 18.64 12.15
N ASP A 502 -28.27 18.44 13.21
CA ASP A 502 -29.65 18.94 13.27
C ASP A 502 -29.68 20.47 13.38
N TYR A 503 -30.84 21.07 13.07
CA TYR A 503 -30.99 22.53 13.01
C TYR A 503 -30.71 23.23 14.35
N ALA A 504 -31.08 22.60 15.47
CA ALA A 504 -30.89 23.19 16.80
C ALA A 504 -29.41 23.22 17.17
N THR A 505 -28.71 22.10 16.96
CA THR A 505 -27.27 21.99 17.20
C THR A 505 -26.46 22.90 16.26
N ASP A 506 -26.82 23.00 14.97
CA ASP A 506 -26.17 23.92 14.03
C ASP A 506 -26.35 25.39 14.45
N ALA A 507 -27.57 25.79 14.89
CA ALA A 507 -27.82 27.14 15.40
C ALA A 507 -27.03 27.45 16.68
N ALA A 508 -26.96 26.48 17.61
CA ALA A 508 -26.19 26.62 18.84
C ALA A 508 -24.69 26.72 18.57
N LEU A 509 -24.16 25.88 17.66
CA LEU A 509 -22.78 25.93 17.22
C LEU A 509 -22.43 27.31 16.63
N ARG A 510 -23.25 27.84 15.72
CA ARG A 510 -23.02 29.14 15.11
C ARG A 510 -23.05 30.29 16.16
N LYS A 511 -23.92 30.18 17.16
CA LYS A 511 -23.94 31.14 18.28
C LYS A 511 -22.65 31.06 19.09
N ALA A 512 -22.17 29.83 19.38
CA ALA A 512 -20.93 29.62 20.12
C ALA A 512 -19.69 30.07 19.32
N LEU A 513 -19.64 29.84 17.99
CA LEU A 513 -18.55 30.33 17.14
C LEU A 513 -18.37 31.83 17.13
N ARG A 514 -19.43 32.62 17.42
CA ARG A 514 -19.34 34.09 17.60
C ARG A 514 -18.64 34.51 18.89
N THR A 515 -18.43 33.61 19.84
CA THR A 515 -17.67 33.87 21.07
C THR A 515 -16.17 33.64 20.92
N LEU A 516 -15.73 33.23 19.73
CA LEU A 516 -14.30 33.12 19.41
C LEU A 516 -13.62 34.49 19.50
N PRO A 517 -12.28 34.52 19.67
CA PRO A 517 -11.53 35.78 19.68
C PRO A 517 -11.89 36.66 18.48
N ALA A 518 -12.02 37.97 18.69
CA ALA A 518 -12.45 38.93 17.65
C ALA A 518 -11.55 38.95 16.40
N GLU A 519 -10.32 38.43 16.50
CA GLU A 519 -9.38 38.35 15.39
C GLU A 519 -9.51 37.06 14.57
N THR A 520 -10.24 36.04 15.08
CA THR A 520 -10.42 34.77 14.39
C THR A 520 -11.32 34.93 13.18
N THR A 521 -10.78 34.69 11.99
CA THR A 521 -11.53 34.74 10.73
C THR A 521 -12.16 33.38 10.45
N LEU A 522 -13.46 33.39 10.14
CA LEU A 522 -14.23 32.16 9.96
C LEU A 522 -14.67 32.01 8.50
N PHE A 523 -14.30 30.90 7.85
CA PHE A 523 -14.83 30.50 6.56
C PHE A 523 -15.88 29.40 6.76
N ILE A 524 -17.12 29.66 6.32
CA ILE A 524 -18.22 28.70 6.39
C ILE A 524 -18.63 28.34 4.96
N VAL A 525 -18.33 27.13 4.55
CA VAL A 525 -18.87 26.57 3.30
C VAL A 525 -20.18 25.89 3.59
N SER A 526 -21.24 26.29 2.91
CA SER A 526 -22.56 25.70 3.10
C SER A 526 -23.36 25.73 1.81
N GLN A 527 -24.26 24.77 1.66
CA GLN A 527 -25.31 24.79 0.63
C GLN A 527 -26.57 25.50 1.13
N ARG A 528 -26.68 25.77 2.44
CA ARG A 528 -27.86 26.38 3.08
C ARG A 528 -27.65 27.89 3.26
N THR A 529 -28.50 28.69 2.63
CA THR A 529 -28.47 30.16 2.79
C THR A 529 -28.74 30.60 4.25
N SER A 530 -29.55 29.84 4.99
CA SER A 530 -29.83 30.10 6.42
C SER A 530 -28.54 30.02 7.27
N SER A 531 -27.56 29.22 6.91
CA SER A 531 -26.30 29.10 7.63
C SER A 531 -25.38 30.32 7.42
N LEU A 532 -25.57 31.04 6.32
CA LEU A 532 -24.71 32.16 5.91
C LEU A 532 -25.33 33.52 6.06
N ARG A 533 -26.61 33.59 6.48
CA ARG A 533 -27.39 34.85 6.54
C ARG A 533 -26.69 35.97 7.32
N HIS A 534 -25.89 35.62 8.30
CA HIS A 534 -25.20 36.56 9.18
C HIS A 534 -23.69 36.67 8.88
N ALA A 535 -23.23 36.15 7.77
CA ALA A 535 -21.84 36.31 7.34
C ALA A 535 -21.62 37.80 6.93
N ASP A 536 -20.45 38.32 7.26
CA ASP A 536 -20.05 39.69 6.88
C ASP A 536 -19.88 39.81 5.36
N GLN A 537 -19.46 38.71 4.72
CA GLN A 537 -19.30 38.59 3.29
C GLN A 537 -19.67 37.19 2.84
N ILE A 538 -20.44 37.06 1.77
CA ILE A 538 -20.79 35.80 1.14
C ILE A 538 -20.22 35.82 -0.27
N ILE A 539 -19.47 34.76 -0.62
CA ILE A 539 -18.92 34.50 -1.96
C ILE A 539 -19.82 33.47 -2.63
N VAL A 540 -20.41 33.83 -3.75
CA VAL A 540 -21.28 32.95 -4.53
C VAL A 540 -20.47 32.38 -5.69
N LEU A 541 -20.35 31.06 -5.73
CA LEU A 541 -19.64 30.33 -6.79
C LEU A 541 -20.61 29.63 -7.72
N ASP A 542 -20.37 29.76 -9.01
CA ASP A 542 -21.06 29.02 -10.04
C ASP A 542 -20.05 28.61 -11.12
N ASP A 543 -19.98 27.29 -11.42
CA ASP A 543 -19.05 26.67 -12.39
C ASP A 543 -17.60 27.21 -12.30
N GLY A 544 -17.07 27.27 -11.07
CA GLY A 544 -15.70 27.72 -10.81
C GLY A 544 -15.47 29.24 -10.81
N HIS A 545 -16.50 30.04 -11.10
CA HIS A 545 -16.43 31.50 -11.13
C HIS A 545 -17.14 32.13 -9.94
N VAL A 546 -16.62 33.27 -9.49
CA VAL A 546 -17.31 34.11 -8.51
C VAL A 546 -18.36 34.96 -9.23
N VAL A 547 -19.64 34.66 -8.99
CA VAL A 547 -20.79 35.35 -9.63
C VAL A 547 -21.43 36.41 -8.74
N GLY A 548 -21.01 36.51 -7.47
CA GLY A 548 -21.47 37.54 -6.55
C GLY A 548 -20.68 37.55 -5.26
N ILE A 549 -20.42 38.74 -4.73
CA ILE A 549 -19.82 38.96 -3.40
C ILE A 549 -20.62 40.05 -2.68
N GLY A 550 -21.02 39.81 -1.43
CA GLY A 550 -21.73 40.77 -0.62
C GLY A 550 -22.39 40.18 0.61
N THR A 551 -23.20 40.96 1.31
CA THR A 551 -24.05 40.48 2.40
C THR A 551 -25.26 39.73 1.86
N HIS A 552 -25.98 39.01 2.73
CA HIS A 552 -27.21 38.30 2.37
C HIS A 552 -28.20 39.23 1.65
N ASP A 553 -28.49 40.39 2.24
CA ASP A 553 -29.49 41.33 1.73
C ASP A 553 -29.07 41.96 0.38
N ALA A 554 -27.78 42.27 0.22
CA ALA A 554 -27.24 42.76 -1.03
C ALA A 554 -27.33 41.71 -2.15
N LEU A 555 -26.95 40.47 -1.86
CA LEU A 555 -26.96 39.36 -2.84
C LEU A 555 -28.39 38.95 -3.24
N MET A 556 -29.36 39.06 -2.34
CA MET A 556 -30.78 38.88 -2.67
C MET A 556 -31.27 39.85 -3.74
N GLN A 557 -30.66 41.04 -3.80
CA GLN A 557 -31.02 42.06 -4.79
C GLN A 557 -30.19 41.95 -6.06
N THR A 558 -28.90 41.68 -5.96
CA THR A 558 -27.93 41.79 -7.06
C THR A 558 -27.54 40.49 -7.71
N CYS A 559 -27.58 39.35 -7.00
CA CYS A 559 -27.10 38.06 -7.52
C CYS A 559 -28.28 37.11 -7.81
N LYS A 560 -28.51 36.83 -9.09
CA LYS A 560 -29.57 35.91 -9.54
C LYS A 560 -29.36 34.50 -9.00
N VAL A 561 -28.14 33.98 -9.09
CA VAL A 561 -27.78 32.61 -8.63
C VAL A 561 -28.05 32.48 -7.12
N TYR A 562 -27.64 33.46 -6.30
CA TYR A 562 -27.90 33.43 -4.87
C TYR A 562 -29.39 33.40 -4.55
N ARG A 563 -30.19 34.20 -5.24
CA ARG A 563 -31.62 34.24 -5.08
C ARG A 563 -32.28 32.92 -5.44
N GLU A 564 -31.89 32.32 -6.56
CA GLU A 564 -32.39 31.01 -7.00
C GLU A 564 -32.09 29.93 -5.95
N ILE A 565 -30.84 29.90 -5.41
CA ILE A 565 -30.48 28.99 -4.32
C ILE A 565 -31.34 29.23 -3.07
N HIS A 566 -31.55 30.47 -2.71
CA HIS A 566 -32.38 30.82 -1.56
C HIS A 566 -33.84 30.41 -1.75
N GLU A 567 -34.45 30.81 -2.84
CA GLU A 567 -35.86 30.49 -3.14
C GLU A 567 -36.09 28.98 -3.24
N SER A 568 -35.15 28.20 -3.78
CA SER A 568 -35.28 26.75 -3.84
C SER A 568 -35.37 26.07 -2.48
N GLN A 569 -34.82 26.69 -1.44
CA GLN A 569 -34.84 26.15 -0.06
C GLN A 569 -36.12 26.52 0.70
N PHE A 570 -36.81 27.58 0.33
CA PHE A 570 -37.99 28.11 1.05
C PHE A 570 -39.32 27.91 0.32
N ARG A 571 -39.31 27.65 -1.02
CA ARG A 571 -40.54 27.38 -1.80
C ARG A 571 -41.24 26.06 -1.49
N LYS A 572 -40.61 25.10 -0.83
CA LYS A 572 -41.20 23.79 -0.48
C LYS A 572 -42.21 23.83 0.69
N GLY A 573 -42.51 25.01 1.24
CA GLY A 573 -43.41 25.14 2.39
C GLY A 573 -44.82 25.69 2.07
N SER A 574 -45.12 26.14 0.83
CA SER A 574 -46.37 26.81 0.53
C SER A 574 -47.35 26.08 -0.42
N ASP A 575 -46.96 24.95 -1.01
CA ASP A 575 -47.79 24.24 -2.01
C ASP A 575 -48.28 22.87 -1.54
N VAL A 576 -48.39 22.63 -0.22
CA VAL A 576 -49.11 21.48 0.34
C VAL A 576 -50.15 22.02 1.32
N GLN A 577 -51.26 22.50 0.80
CA GLN A 577 -52.57 22.53 1.43
C GLN A 577 -53.53 21.68 0.63
#